data_c434e25368b2cba1040cf54c4e0be48d
#
_entry.id   c434e25368b2cba1040cf54c4e0be48d
#
_cell.length_a   1.000
_cell.length_b   1.000
_cell.length_c   1.000
_cell.angle_alpha   90.00
_cell.angle_beta   90.00
_cell.angle_gamma   90.00
#
_symmetry.space_group_name_H-M   'P 1'
#
loop_
_entity.id
_entity.type
_entity.pdbx_description
1 polymer ?
#
loop_
_entity_poly.entity_id
_entity_poly.type
_entity_poly.pdbx_seq_one_letter_code
_entity_poly.pdbx_strand_id
1 'polypeptide(L)'
;MGTPRLPDKRWSIDLEKKIQEEHYADKSAYQNRYGFKPESGKELFVIDTPPPYPSGTWHIGAVAQYSMIDVLARSQRLLGKEVYFPWGVDRNGINIEFTVEKNTKRKMKTYDREEFLDLCRETIEAFTQAMRKTAARVGLSCDFAAEYLTDAPDYRAVTQAIFVELFKKGDIVEDLRPNIYDPVE
;
A
#
# COMPACT_ATOMS: atom_id res chain seq x y z
N MET A 1 -7.46 -28.37 -31.37
CA MET A 1 -7.81 -27.31 -30.41
C MET A 1 -8.23 -27.99 -29.11
N GLY A 2 -7.63 -27.63 -27.98
CA GLY A 2 -8.00 -28.20 -26.67
C GLY A 2 -9.37 -27.71 -26.21
N THR A 3 -10.12 -28.57 -25.53
CA THR A 3 -11.38 -28.21 -24.92
C THR A 3 -11.15 -27.20 -23.77
N PRO A 4 -11.90 -26.10 -23.69
CA PRO A 4 -11.78 -25.15 -22.60
C PRO A 4 -11.97 -25.85 -21.25
N ARG A 5 -11.05 -25.62 -20.31
CA ARG A 5 -11.11 -26.25 -18.97
C ARG A 5 -11.93 -25.48 -17.95
N LEU A 6 -12.30 -24.22 -18.27
CA LEU A 6 -13.13 -23.40 -17.41
C LEU A 6 -14.59 -23.79 -17.57
N PRO A 7 -15.27 -24.30 -16.55
CA PRO A 7 -16.69 -24.68 -16.60
C PRO A 7 -17.60 -23.47 -16.74
N ASP A 8 -17.19 -22.33 -16.11
CA ASP A 8 -17.98 -21.10 -16.08
C ASP A 8 -17.64 -20.22 -17.28
N LYS A 9 -18.64 -19.93 -18.10
CA LYS A 9 -18.50 -19.15 -19.34
C LYS A 9 -18.81 -17.66 -19.16
N ARG A 10 -19.35 -17.28 -18.01
CA ARG A 10 -19.75 -15.90 -17.68
C ARG A 10 -19.31 -15.55 -16.28
N TRP A 11 -18.85 -14.32 -16.13
CA TRP A 11 -18.58 -13.74 -14.82
C TRP A 11 -19.88 -13.55 -14.02
N SER A 12 -19.81 -13.76 -12.72
CA SER A 12 -20.84 -13.40 -11.75
C SER A 12 -20.18 -13.01 -10.42
N ILE A 13 -20.90 -12.22 -9.62
CA ILE A 13 -20.42 -11.84 -8.27
C ILE A 13 -20.20 -13.08 -7.38
N ASP A 14 -21.04 -14.10 -7.51
CA ASP A 14 -20.93 -15.31 -6.70
C ASP A 14 -19.72 -16.16 -7.12
N LEU A 15 -19.43 -16.23 -8.43
CA LEU A 15 -18.21 -16.85 -8.93
C LEU A 15 -16.97 -16.12 -8.45
N GLU A 16 -16.98 -14.78 -8.49
CA GLU A 16 -15.88 -13.96 -7.99
C GLU A 16 -15.64 -14.21 -6.50
N LYS A 17 -16.68 -14.19 -5.65
CA LYS A 17 -16.57 -14.47 -4.23
C LYS A 17 -16.00 -15.88 -3.97
N LYS A 18 -16.51 -16.88 -4.66
CA LYS A 18 -16.01 -18.26 -4.55
C LYS A 18 -14.53 -18.34 -4.88
N ILE A 19 -14.10 -17.75 -6.00
CA ILE A 19 -12.69 -17.74 -6.39
C ILE A 19 -11.83 -16.99 -5.36
N GLN A 20 -12.33 -15.88 -4.85
CA GLN A 20 -11.62 -15.11 -3.82
C GLN A 20 -11.46 -15.94 -2.53
N GLU A 21 -12.51 -16.58 -2.07
CA GLU A 21 -12.46 -17.46 -0.90
C GLU A 21 -11.47 -18.61 -1.10
N GLU A 22 -11.50 -19.29 -2.24
CA GLU A 22 -10.58 -20.38 -2.56
C GLU A 22 -9.11 -19.92 -2.65
N HIS A 23 -8.85 -18.74 -3.18
CA HIS A 23 -7.48 -18.24 -3.40
C HIS A 23 -6.88 -17.48 -2.23
N TYR A 24 -7.69 -16.84 -1.39
CA TYR A 24 -7.22 -15.98 -0.29
C TYR A 24 -7.50 -16.55 1.10
N ALA A 25 -8.34 -17.57 1.23
CA ALA A 25 -8.58 -18.24 2.50
C ALA A 25 -7.32 -18.96 3.01
N ASP A 26 -6.55 -19.58 2.10
CA ASP A 26 -5.26 -20.17 2.42
C ASP A 26 -4.13 -19.16 2.18
N LYS A 27 -3.72 -18.49 3.26
CA LYS A 27 -2.61 -17.53 3.24
C LYS A 27 -1.30 -18.15 2.80
N SER A 28 -1.09 -19.44 3.09
CA SER A 28 0.15 -20.14 2.72
C SER A 28 0.18 -20.41 1.21
N ALA A 29 -0.93 -20.83 0.62
CA ALA A 29 -1.05 -21.00 -0.83
C ALA A 29 -0.88 -19.69 -1.59
N TYR A 30 -1.44 -18.59 -1.06
CA TYR A 30 -1.24 -17.25 -1.62
C TYR A 30 0.24 -16.85 -1.57
N GLN A 31 0.89 -16.98 -0.40
CA GLN A 31 2.29 -16.65 -0.22
C GLN A 31 3.20 -17.52 -1.08
N ASN A 32 2.90 -18.82 -1.22
CA ASN A 32 3.62 -19.72 -2.12
C ASN A 32 3.53 -19.30 -3.59
N ARG A 33 2.42 -18.67 -3.99
CA ARG A 33 2.19 -18.22 -5.37
C ARG A 33 2.82 -16.87 -5.67
N TYR A 34 2.71 -15.90 -4.78
CA TYR A 34 3.03 -14.49 -5.03
C TYR A 34 4.15 -13.93 -4.14
N GLY A 35 4.49 -14.60 -3.04
CA GLY A 35 5.59 -14.22 -2.17
C GLY A 35 6.93 -14.29 -2.89
N PHE A 36 7.79 -13.35 -2.60
CA PHE A 36 9.13 -13.26 -3.14
C PHE A 36 10.02 -14.42 -2.66
N LYS A 37 10.78 -15.01 -3.58
CA LYS A 37 11.68 -16.14 -3.33
C LYS A 37 13.09 -15.81 -3.81
N PRO A 38 13.92 -15.20 -2.97
CA PRO A 38 15.27 -14.77 -3.35
C PRO A 38 16.15 -15.94 -3.86
N GLU A 39 15.92 -17.15 -3.35
CA GLU A 39 16.68 -18.36 -3.72
C GLU A 39 16.14 -19.09 -4.97
N SER A 40 15.19 -18.49 -5.70
CA SER A 40 14.57 -19.15 -6.87
C SER A 40 15.53 -19.37 -8.05
N GLY A 41 16.65 -18.64 -8.09
CA GLY A 41 17.61 -18.67 -9.20
C GLY A 41 17.08 -18.05 -10.51
N LYS A 42 15.90 -17.48 -10.49
CA LYS A 42 15.29 -16.82 -11.64
C LYS A 42 15.78 -15.37 -11.80
N GLU A 43 15.65 -14.84 -13.01
CA GLU A 43 15.86 -13.40 -13.23
C GLU A 43 14.89 -12.59 -12.38
N LEU A 44 15.43 -11.64 -11.59
CA LEU A 44 14.63 -10.77 -10.72
C LEU A 44 13.97 -9.66 -11.52
N PHE A 45 12.70 -9.44 -11.24
CA PHE A 45 11.93 -8.27 -11.69
C PHE A 45 11.30 -7.57 -10.48
N VAL A 46 11.68 -6.32 -10.26
CA VAL A 46 11.19 -5.52 -9.12
C VAL A 46 10.09 -4.57 -9.59
N ILE A 47 8.99 -4.55 -8.87
CA ILE A 47 7.96 -3.53 -9.01
C ILE A 47 8.19 -2.50 -7.90
N ASP A 48 8.67 -1.34 -8.31
CA ASP A 48 8.78 -0.16 -7.46
C ASP A 48 7.64 0.82 -7.83
N THR A 49 6.73 1.03 -6.90
CA THR A 49 5.58 1.93 -7.07
C THR A 49 5.39 2.73 -5.80
N PRO A 50 5.03 4.03 -5.90
CA PRO A 50 4.68 4.79 -4.71
C PRO A 50 3.63 4.06 -3.87
N PRO A 51 3.86 3.91 -2.56
CA PRO A 51 2.88 3.25 -1.70
C PRO A 51 1.59 4.08 -1.64
N PRO A 52 0.40 3.46 -1.72
CA PRO A 52 -0.84 4.18 -1.63
C PRO A 52 -1.03 4.81 -0.25
N TYR A 53 -1.62 6.02 -0.25
CA TYR A 53 -2.01 6.71 0.97
C TYR A 53 -3.41 6.27 1.42
N PRO A 54 -3.61 5.86 2.68
CA PRO A 54 -4.90 5.38 3.17
C PRO A 54 -5.82 6.56 3.55
N SER A 55 -6.39 7.22 2.55
CA SER A 55 -7.28 8.39 2.73
C SER A 55 -8.78 8.04 2.76
N GLY A 56 -9.12 6.79 3.01
CA GLY A 56 -10.49 6.27 3.02
C GLY A 56 -10.72 5.17 1.98
N THR A 57 -11.89 5.17 1.34
CA THR A 57 -12.22 4.14 0.32
C THR A 57 -11.49 4.41 -0.99
N TRP A 58 -10.85 3.38 -1.54
CA TRP A 58 -10.25 3.47 -2.87
C TRP A 58 -11.32 3.78 -3.91
N HIS A 59 -11.10 4.83 -4.68
CA HIS A 59 -11.89 5.14 -5.85
C HIS A 59 -11.42 4.33 -7.07
N ILE A 60 -12.24 4.27 -8.11
CA ILE A 60 -11.99 3.47 -9.31
C ILE A 60 -10.65 3.81 -9.99
N GLY A 61 -10.19 5.05 -9.93
CA GLY A 61 -8.89 5.45 -10.48
C GLY A 61 -7.71 4.76 -9.80
N ALA A 62 -7.72 4.65 -8.47
CA ALA A 62 -6.70 3.92 -7.72
C ALA A 62 -6.74 2.42 -8.07
N VAL A 63 -7.95 1.82 -8.11
CA VAL A 63 -8.12 0.42 -8.51
C VAL A 63 -7.57 0.18 -9.91
N ALA A 64 -7.87 1.03 -10.88
CA ALA A 64 -7.37 0.91 -12.24
C ALA A 64 -5.83 0.99 -12.32
N GLN A 65 -5.23 1.95 -11.61
CA GLN A 65 -3.78 2.12 -11.56
C GLN A 65 -3.08 0.87 -11.01
N TYR A 66 -3.50 0.38 -9.84
CA TYR A 66 -2.86 -0.80 -9.24
C TYR A 66 -3.15 -2.08 -10.01
N SER A 67 -4.31 -2.20 -10.68
CA SER A 67 -4.59 -3.32 -11.59
C SER A 67 -3.64 -3.32 -12.79
N MET A 68 -3.31 -2.18 -13.37
CA MET A 68 -2.33 -2.11 -14.46
C MET A 68 -0.93 -2.52 -14.00
N ILE A 69 -0.52 -2.11 -12.81
CA ILE A 69 0.74 -2.56 -12.21
C ILE A 69 0.73 -4.08 -11.99
N ASP A 70 -0.37 -4.63 -11.52
CA ASP A 70 -0.53 -6.06 -11.29
C ASP A 70 -0.52 -6.88 -12.59
N VAL A 71 -1.05 -6.35 -13.68
CA VAL A 71 -0.92 -6.97 -15.02
C VAL A 71 0.54 -7.12 -15.41
N LEU A 72 1.37 -6.10 -15.15
CA LEU A 72 2.81 -6.17 -15.39
C LEU A 72 3.47 -7.25 -14.52
N ALA A 73 3.17 -7.28 -13.22
CA ALA A 73 3.70 -8.28 -12.30
C ALA A 73 3.36 -9.71 -12.77
N ARG A 74 2.10 -9.94 -13.12
CA ARG A 74 1.64 -11.25 -13.62
C ARG A 74 2.29 -11.63 -14.94
N SER A 75 2.44 -10.67 -15.86
CA SER A 75 3.09 -10.91 -17.16
C SER A 75 4.56 -11.34 -16.96
N GLN A 76 5.29 -10.69 -16.07
CA GLN A 76 6.69 -11.06 -15.80
C GLN A 76 6.80 -12.45 -15.12
N ARG A 77 5.86 -12.82 -14.24
CA ARG A 77 5.80 -14.18 -13.69
C ARG A 77 5.51 -15.23 -14.77
N LEU A 78 4.62 -14.93 -15.72
CA LEU A 78 4.34 -15.82 -16.85
C LEU A 78 5.56 -15.99 -17.77
N LEU A 79 6.43 -14.99 -17.87
CA LEU A 79 7.71 -15.06 -18.57
C LEU A 79 8.80 -15.80 -17.77
N GLY A 80 8.46 -16.33 -16.60
CA GLY A 80 9.34 -17.15 -15.78
C GLY A 80 10.22 -16.41 -14.79
N LYS A 81 10.06 -15.08 -14.66
CA LYS A 81 10.85 -14.28 -13.72
C LYS A 81 10.38 -14.45 -12.27
N GLU A 82 11.30 -14.17 -11.36
CA GLU A 82 10.95 -13.94 -9.95
C GLU A 82 10.55 -12.48 -9.78
N VAL A 83 9.33 -12.24 -9.30
CA VAL A 83 8.79 -10.88 -9.17
C VAL A 83 8.72 -10.47 -7.72
N TYR A 84 9.47 -9.43 -7.37
CA TYR A 84 9.35 -8.75 -6.08
C TYR A 84 8.36 -7.57 -6.21
N PHE A 85 7.19 -7.74 -5.64
CA PHE A 85 6.12 -6.75 -5.63
C PHE A 85 5.58 -6.62 -4.20
N PRO A 86 6.27 -5.87 -3.31
CA PRO A 86 5.85 -5.69 -1.93
C PRO A 86 4.59 -4.83 -1.85
N TRP A 87 3.81 -5.03 -0.79
CA TRP A 87 2.70 -4.16 -0.45
C TRP A 87 3.20 -3.02 0.43
N GLY A 88 3.18 -1.77 -0.06
CA GLY A 88 3.52 -0.60 0.72
C GLY A 88 2.30 0.20 1.12
N VAL A 89 2.38 0.93 2.23
CA VAL A 89 1.36 1.91 2.65
C VAL A 89 2.05 3.19 3.10
N ASP A 90 1.72 4.32 2.45
CA ASP A 90 2.15 5.63 2.90
C ASP A 90 1.26 6.11 4.05
N ARG A 91 1.84 6.17 5.25
CA ARG A 91 1.10 6.54 6.46
C ARG A 91 1.52 7.90 7.02
N ASN A 92 2.22 8.69 6.22
CA ASN A 92 2.63 10.05 6.59
C ASN A 92 1.79 11.08 5.83
N GLY A 93 1.17 12.01 6.55
CA GLY A 93 0.45 13.10 5.93
C GLY A 93 -0.61 13.74 6.82
N ILE A 94 -0.80 15.04 6.64
CA ILE A 94 -1.72 15.90 7.41
C ILE A 94 -3.21 15.52 7.25
N ASN A 95 -3.56 14.78 6.19
CA ASN A 95 -4.96 14.43 5.91
C ASN A 95 -5.63 13.60 7.01
N ILE A 96 -4.85 12.82 7.77
CA ILE A 96 -5.38 12.05 8.91
C ILE A 96 -5.80 12.99 10.03
N GLU A 97 -4.98 14.00 10.32
CA GLU A 97 -5.25 15.01 11.34
C GLU A 97 -6.54 15.76 11.01
N PHE A 98 -6.72 16.22 9.77
CA PHE A 98 -7.97 16.82 9.30
C PHE A 98 -9.16 15.87 9.39
N THR A 99 -8.95 14.59 9.09
CA THR A 99 -10.01 13.59 9.19
C THR A 99 -10.46 13.42 10.64
N VAL A 100 -9.53 13.36 11.59
CA VAL A 100 -9.85 13.28 13.01
C VAL A 100 -10.61 14.52 13.48
N GLU A 101 -10.14 15.73 13.13
CA GLU A 101 -10.84 16.97 13.45
C GLU A 101 -12.28 17.00 12.88
N LYS A 102 -12.43 16.58 11.63
CA LYS A 102 -13.73 16.53 10.94
C LYS A 102 -14.70 15.53 11.61
N ASN A 103 -14.20 14.36 11.95
CA ASN A 103 -15.01 13.30 12.53
C ASN A 103 -15.42 13.61 13.98
N THR A 104 -14.51 14.18 14.76
CA THR A 104 -14.74 14.53 16.16
C THR A 104 -15.38 15.91 16.35
N LYS A 105 -15.39 16.74 15.30
CA LYS A 105 -15.82 18.16 15.34
C LYS A 105 -15.07 18.98 16.38
N ARG A 106 -13.84 18.62 16.68
CA ARG A 106 -13.00 19.25 17.68
C ARG A 106 -11.61 19.52 17.07
N LYS A 107 -11.07 20.72 17.28
CA LYS A 107 -9.78 21.13 16.71
C LYS A 107 -8.60 20.51 17.44
N MET A 108 -7.54 20.11 16.70
CA MET A 108 -6.33 19.51 17.21
C MET A 108 -5.77 20.22 18.44
N LYS A 109 -5.67 21.55 18.39
CA LYS A 109 -5.13 22.40 19.46
C LYS A 109 -5.90 22.34 20.79
N THR A 110 -7.09 21.71 20.82
CA THR A 110 -7.91 21.56 22.02
C THR A 110 -7.80 20.18 22.66
N TYR A 111 -7.01 19.28 22.07
CA TYR A 111 -6.70 17.96 22.61
C TYR A 111 -5.44 17.98 23.45
N ASP A 112 -5.31 17.02 24.36
CA ASP A 112 -4.01 16.56 24.79
C ASP A 112 -3.26 15.95 23.60
N ARG A 113 -1.95 16.11 23.56
CA ARG A 113 -1.15 15.65 22.43
C ARG A 113 -1.25 14.13 22.23
N GLU A 114 -1.13 13.36 23.28
CA GLU A 114 -1.17 11.89 23.17
C GLU A 114 -2.56 11.40 22.82
N GLU A 115 -3.63 12.00 23.39
CA GLU A 115 -5.02 11.73 23.02
C GLU A 115 -5.22 11.92 21.50
N PHE A 116 -4.72 13.03 20.93
CA PHE A 116 -4.87 13.30 19.52
C PHE A 116 -4.06 12.34 18.63
N LEU A 117 -2.84 12.02 19.03
CA LEU A 117 -2.00 11.05 18.33
C LEU A 117 -2.63 9.64 18.31
N ASP A 118 -3.26 9.22 19.39
CA ASP A 118 -3.95 7.94 19.44
C ASP A 118 -5.15 7.89 18.50
N LEU A 119 -5.95 8.95 18.45
CA LEU A 119 -7.03 9.08 17.46
C LEU A 119 -6.52 9.03 16.01
N CYS A 120 -5.38 9.65 15.74
CA CYS A 120 -4.74 9.57 14.43
C CYS A 120 -4.25 8.14 14.10
N ARG A 121 -3.64 7.45 15.05
CA ARG A 121 -3.20 6.05 14.92
C ARG A 121 -4.36 5.10 14.63
N GLU A 122 -5.44 5.24 15.38
CA GLU A 122 -6.66 4.44 15.17
C GLU A 122 -7.28 4.69 13.79
N THR A 123 -7.38 5.96 13.41
CA THR A 123 -7.96 6.36 12.11
C THR A 123 -7.16 5.82 10.94
N ILE A 124 -5.83 5.99 10.96
CA ILE A 124 -4.98 5.52 9.87
C ILE A 124 -4.94 3.99 9.80
N GLU A 125 -4.99 3.30 10.94
CA GLU A 125 -5.05 1.84 10.97
C GLU A 125 -6.35 1.33 10.36
N ALA A 126 -7.49 1.93 10.70
CA ALA A 126 -8.78 1.57 10.12
C ALA A 126 -8.78 1.74 8.59
N PHE A 127 -8.22 2.84 8.07
CA PHE A 127 -8.10 3.07 6.64
C PHE A 127 -7.11 2.11 5.97
N THR A 128 -5.98 1.81 6.62
CA THR A 128 -5.01 0.83 6.14
C THR A 128 -5.65 -0.55 5.97
N GLN A 129 -6.42 -1.00 6.95
CA GLN A 129 -7.14 -2.27 6.89
C GLN A 129 -8.21 -2.30 5.79
N ALA A 130 -8.96 -1.20 5.63
CA ALA A 130 -9.96 -1.08 4.56
C ALA A 130 -9.31 -1.14 3.17
N MET A 131 -8.18 -0.46 3.00
CA MET A 131 -7.42 -0.46 1.75
C MET A 131 -6.84 -1.84 1.44
N ARG A 132 -6.26 -2.52 2.43
CA ARG A 132 -5.75 -3.90 2.31
C ARG A 132 -6.85 -4.89 1.88
N LYS A 133 -8.04 -4.79 2.48
CA LYS A 133 -9.21 -5.58 2.08
C LYS A 133 -9.62 -5.30 0.63
N THR A 134 -9.59 -4.04 0.21
CA THR A 134 -9.92 -3.67 -1.17
C THR A 134 -8.89 -4.22 -2.15
N ALA A 135 -7.59 -4.11 -1.86
CA ALA A 135 -6.52 -4.66 -2.67
C ALA A 135 -6.65 -6.19 -2.84
N ALA A 136 -6.98 -6.89 -1.75
CA ALA A 136 -7.25 -8.33 -1.80
C ALA A 136 -8.48 -8.66 -2.66
N ARG A 137 -9.57 -7.90 -2.54
CA ARG A 137 -10.79 -8.08 -3.36
C ARG A 137 -10.56 -7.81 -4.83
N VAL A 138 -9.73 -6.84 -5.17
CA VAL A 138 -9.32 -6.57 -6.57
C VAL A 138 -8.47 -7.72 -7.12
N GLY A 139 -7.89 -8.52 -6.25
CA GLY A 139 -7.07 -9.67 -6.61
C GLY A 139 -5.63 -9.31 -6.93
N LEU A 140 -5.09 -8.26 -6.35
CA LEU A 140 -3.68 -7.89 -6.56
C LEU A 140 -2.76 -9.03 -6.16
N SER A 141 -1.72 -9.26 -6.95
CA SER A 141 -0.72 -10.31 -6.73
C SER A 141 0.54 -9.80 -6.05
N CYS A 142 0.41 -8.77 -5.21
CA CYS A 142 1.52 -8.27 -4.41
C CYS A 142 1.85 -9.20 -3.24
N ASP A 143 3.08 -9.10 -2.73
CA ASP A 143 3.51 -9.83 -1.55
C ASP A 143 3.05 -9.09 -0.28
N PHE A 144 1.90 -9.48 0.26
CA PHE A 144 1.38 -8.91 1.51
C PHE A 144 2.20 -9.28 2.76
N ALA A 145 3.05 -10.31 2.69
CA ALA A 145 3.95 -10.64 3.79
C ALA A 145 5.19 -9.74 3.82
N ALA A 146 5.56 -9.18 2.68
CA ALA A 146 6.59 -8.15 2.55
C ALA A 146 6.02 -6.73 2.67
N GLU A 147 4.98 -6.55 3.50
CA GLU A 147 4.39 -5.23 3.73
C GLU A 147 5.37 -4.30 4.42
N TYR A 148 5.40 -3.04 3.97
CA TYR A 148 6.09 -1.97 4.67
C TYR A 148 5.15 -0.78 4.90
N LEU A 149 5.33 -0.12 6.05
CA LEU A 149 4.58 1.07 6.45
C LEU A 149 5.55 2.23 6.63
N THR A 150 5.29 3.37 6.00
CA THR A 150 6.24 4.50 6.03
C THR A 150 6.40 5.15 7.41
N ASP A 151 5.47 4.87 8.34
CA ASP A 151 5.54 5.31 9.74
C ASP A 151 6.13 4.25 10.69
N ALA A 152 6.51 3.07 10.19
CA ALA A 152 7.13 2.03 11.00
C ALA A 152 8.52 2.47 11.52
N PRO A 153 8.94 2.01 12.72
CA PRO A 153 10.20 2.44 13.33
C PRO A 153 11.44 2.16 12.48
N ASP A 154 11.49 1.02 11.79
CA ASP A 154 12.57 0.62 10.89
C ASP A 154 12.63 1.51 9.64
N TYR A 155 11.48 1.80 9.02
CA TYR A 155 11.40 2.70 7.88
C TYR A 155 11.86 4.12 8.26
N ARG A 156 11.39 4.62 9.40
CA ARG A 156 11.83 5.93 9.94
C ARG A 156 13.31 5.97 10.22
N ALA A 157 13.88 4.92 10.80
CA ALA A 157 15.31 4.85 11.09
C ALA A 157 16.14 4.95 9.81
N VAL A 158 15.78 4.25 8.75
CA VAL A 158 16.45 4.33 7.44
C VAL A 158 16.32 5.73 6.85
N THR A 159 15.11 6.31 6.84
CA THR A 159 14.87 7.65 6.29
C THR A 159 15.67 8.72 7.04
N GLN A 160 15.72 8.66 8.38
CA GLN A 160 16.50 9.59 9.19
C GLN A 160 18.01 9.41 8.97
N ALA A 161 18.50 8.18 8.84
CA ALA A 161 19.91 7.93 8.54
C ALA A 161 20.31 8.52 7.19
N ILE A 162 19.49 8.32 6.14
CA ILE A 162 19.70 8.91 4.82
C ILE A 162 19.73 10.45 4.91
N PHE A 163 18.78 11.05 5.61
CA PHE A 163 18.74 12.50 5.81
C PHE A 163 20.05 13.02 6.44
N VAL A 164 20.51 12.38 7.51
CA VAL A 164 21.77 12.76 8.20
C VAL A 164 22.99 12.63 7.29
N GLU A 165 23.06 11.55 6.49
CA GLU A 165 24.15 11.37 5.55
C GLU A 165 24.17 12.43 4.44
N LEU A 166 23.02 12.78 3.89
CA LEU A 166 22.88 13.83 2.87
C LEU A 166 23.21 15.21 3.45
N PHE A 167 22.79 15.49 4.70
CA PHE A 167 23.14 16.72 5.40
C PHE A 167 24.64 16.83 5.60
N LYS A 168 25.32 15.77 6.06
CA LYS A 168 26.78 15.74 6.21
C LYS A 168 27.53 15.95 4.90
N LYS A 169 26.97 15.49 3.78
CA LYS A 169 27.53 15.72 2.43
C LYS A 169 27.31 17.14 1.91
N GLY A 170 26.44 17.92 2.54
CA GLY A 170 26.06 19.26 2.07
C GLY A 170 24.99 19.27 0.98
N ASP A 171 24.36 18.11 0.69
CA ASP A 171 23.28 18.00 -0.30
C ASP A 171 21.94 18.54 0.25
N ILE A 172 21.84 18.64 1.59
CA ILE A 172 20.69 19.23 2.28
C ILE A 172 21.17 20.46 3.03
N VAL A 173 20.50 21.59 2.79
CA VAL A 173 20.78 22.89 3.42
C VAL A 173 19.49 23.50 3.97
N GLU A 174 19.62 24.32 5.01
CA GLU A 174 18.53 25.16 5.51
C GLU A 174 18.51 26.46 4.71
N ASP A 175 17.33 26.82 4.16
CA ASP A 175 17.17 28.04 3.37
C ASP A 175 15.77 28.63 3.55
N LEU A 176 15.65 29.95 3.35
CA LEU A 176 14.39 30.66 3.39
C LEU A 176 13.84 30.81 1.97
N ARG A 177 12.70 30.17 1.69
CA ARG A 177 12.04 30.24 0.38
C ARG A 177 10.60 30.69 0.51
N PRO A 178 10.09 31.49 -0.45
CA PRO A 178 8.67 31.76 -0.54
C PRO A 178 7.89 30.45 -0.71
N ASN A 179 6.82 30.29 0.05
CA ASN A 179 5.91 29.15 -0.06
C ASN A 179 4.48 29.66 -0.18
N ILE A 180 3.66 28.92 -0.93
CA ILE A 180 2.22 29.16 -1.02
C ILE A 180 1.55 28.41 0.12
N TYR A 181 0.81 29.14 0.94
CA TYR A 181 0.03 28.55 2.00
C TYR A 181 -1.30 29.27 2.15
N ASP A 182 -2.34 28.55 2.58
CA ASP A 182 -3.63 29.13 2.93
C ASP A 182 -3.64 29.43 4.44
N PRO A 183 -3.83 30.71 4.86
CA PRO A 183 -3.85 31.09 6.27
C PRO A 183 -5.15 30.70 6.99
N VAL A 184 -6.16 30.21 6.26
CA VAL A 184 -7.50 29.88 6.79
C VAL A 184 -7.66 28.41 7.08
N GLU A 185 -6.97 27.54 6.35
CA GLU A 185 -6.89 26.11 6.58
C GLU A 185 -5.63 25.80 7.42
#